data_84fbc65f4a3949544e6ed605f45f07eb
#
_entry.id   84fbc65f4a3949544e6ed605f45f07eb
#
_cell.length_a   1.000
_cell.length_b   1.000
_cell.length_c   1.000
_cell.angle_alpha   90.00
_cell.angle_beta   90.00
_cell.angle_gamma   90.00
#
_symmetry.space_group_name_H-M   'P 1'
#
loop_
_entity.id
_entity.type
_entity.pdbx_description
1 polymer ?
#
loop_
_entity_poly.entity_id
_entity_poly.type
_entity_poly.pdbx_seq_one_letter_code
_entity_poly.pdbx_strand_id
1 'polypeptide(L)'
;MSESKKILVGEDSSIIINLTKNVLAFENYQMKAARNGKQVLEFLEKEPFDLILMDISMPVMDGVECTRLIRSHSNPAVSKLPIIAISGNIHNYTPEEFRRLGFDDFIQKPLDYDKVLATVKKILS
;
A
#
# COMPACT_ATOMS: atom_id res chain seq x y z
N MET A 1 -6.59 -7.48 -24.60
CA MET A 1 -6.31 -8.15 -23.32
C MET A 1 -5.65 -7.16 -22.37
N SER A 2 -6.26 -6.95 -21.24
CA SER A 2 -5.69 -6.02 -20.26
C SER A 2 -4.59 -6.69 -19.44
N GLU A 3 -3.55 -5.95 -19.15
CA GLU A 3 -2.50 -6.42 -18.28
C GLU A 3 -3.00 -6.45 -16.83
N SER A 4 -2.45 -7.37 -16.05
CA SER A 4 -2.74 -7.42 -14.62
C SER A 4 -2.21 -6.16 -13.94
N LYS A 5 -2.99 -5.61 -13.03
CA LYS A 5 -2.54 -4.50 -12.19
C LYS A 5 -1.49 -4.99 -11.20
N LYS A 6 -0.55 -4.13 -10.88
CA LYS A 6 0.59 -4.47 -10.04
C LYS A 6 0.55 -3.67 -8.75
N ILE A 7 0.56 -4.40 -7.63
CA ILE A 7 0.40 -3.81 -6.30
C ILE A 7 1.68 -4.00 -5.51
N LEU A 8 2.16 -2.91 -4.91
CA LEU A 8 3.30 -2.95 -4.00
C LEU A 8 2.76 -2.99 -2.57
N VAL A 9 3.19 -3.98 -1.80
CA VAL A 9 2.75 -4.16 -0.42
C VAL A 9 3.91 -3.84 0.51
N GLY A 10 3.75 -2.81 1.35
CA GLY A 10 4.69 -2.51 2.42
C GLY A 10 4.20 -3.18 3.70
N GLU A 11 4.91 -4.21 4.16
CA GLU A 11 4.50 -5.00 5.31
C GLU A 11 5.69 -5.83 5.80
N ASP A 12 5.94 -5.86 7.11
CA ASP A 12 7.09 -6.60 7.64
C ASP A 12 6.74 -8.01 8.14
N SER A 13 5.45 -8.35 8.25
CA SER A 13 5.02 -9.68 8.68
C SER A 13 4.97 -10.65 7.50
N SER A 14 5.77 -11.71 7.54
CA SER A 14 5.77 -12.74 6.50
C SER A 14 4.41 -13.42 6.36
N ILE A 15 3.70 -13.59 7.46
CA ILE A 15 2.37 -14.21 7.45
C ILE A 15 1.38 -13.34 6.67
N ILE A 16 1.37 -12.04 6.97
CA ILE A 16 0.48 -11.09 6.29
C ILE A 16 0.86 -10.96 4.81
N ILE A 17 2.15 -10.91 4.50
CA ILE A 17 2.64 -10.86 3.12
C ILE A 17 2.11 -12.06 2.33
N ASN A 18 2.25 -13.27 2.88
CA ASN A 18 1.84 -14.48 2.18
C ASN A 18 0.32 -14.56 1.99
N LEU A 19 -0.44 -14.20 3.01
CA LEU A 19 -1.91 -14.17 2.90
C LEU A 19 -2.36 -13.15 1.86
N THR A 20 -1.78 -11.96 1.89
CA THR A 20 -2.11 -10.90 0.94
C THR A 20 -1.76 -11.31 -0.49
N LYS A 21 -0.59 -11.93 -0.67
CA LYS A 21 -0.15 -12.42 -1.97
C LYS A 21 -1.15 -13.40 -2.55
N ASN A 22 -1.60 -14.37 -1.75
CA ASN A 22 -2.53 -15.39 -2.23
C ASN A 22 -3.87 -14.78 -2.62
N VAL A 23 -4.38 -13.85 -1.81
CA VAL A 23 -5.65 -13.18 -2.08
C VAL A 23 -5.57 -12.34 -3.35
N LEU A 24 -4.50 -11.57 -3.50
CA LEU A 24 -4.34 -10.71 -4.68
C LEU A 24 -4.15 -11.55 -5.95
N ALA A 25 -3.39 -12.64 -5.87
CA ALA A 25 -3.18 -13.52 -7.01
C ALA A 25 -4.48 -14.17 -7.49
N PHE A 26 -5.36 -14.51 -6.57
CA PHE A 26 -6.66 -15.08 -6.89
C PHE A 26 -7.49 -14.13 -7.76
N GLU A 27 -7.32 -12.83 -7.59
CA GLU A 27 -8.01 -11.80 -8.37
C GLU A 27 -7.16 -11.29 -9.55
N ASN A 28 -6.11 -12.02 -9.91
CA ASN A 28 -5.22 -11.70 -11.03
C ASN A 28 -4.41 -10.42 -10.85
N TYR A 29 -4.18 -9.98 -9.61
CA TYR A 29 -3.25 -8.90 -9.34
C TYR A 29 -1.84 -9.44 -9.18
N GLN A 30 -0.86 -8.74 -9.73
CA GLN A 30 0.55 -9.00 -9.44
C GLN A 30 0.94 -8.29 -8.16
N MET A 31 1.88 -8.85 -7.41
CA MET A 31 2.31 -8.27 -6.14
C MET A 31 3.82 -8.34 -5.96
N LYS A 32 4.38 -7.28 -5.41
CA LYS A 32 5.72 -7.26 -4.83
C LYS A 32 5.60 -6.85 -3.38
N ALA A 33 6.46 -7.36 -2.52
CA ALA A 33 6.45 -7.06 -1.10
C ALA A 33 7.73 -6.36 -0.67
N ALA A 34 7.58 -5.28 0.07
CA ALA A 34 8.67 -4.55 0.71
C ALA A 34 8.45 -4.63 2.22
N ARG A 35 9.52 -4.82 2.99
CA ARG A 35 9.41 -5.06 4.44
C ARG A 35 9.57 -3.81 5.28
N ASN A 36 9.90 -2.70 4.65
CA ASN A 36 10.00 -1.39 5.31
C ASN A 36 9.86 -0.29 4.26
N GLY A 37 9.75 0.96 4.74
CA GLY A 37 9.53 2.08 3.84
C GLY A 37 10.70 2.35 2.90
N LYS A 38 11.92 2.05 3.32
CA LYS A 38 13.08 2.21 2.46
C LYS A 38 13.00 1.27 1.26
N GLN A 39 12.62 0.01 1.49
CA GLN A 39 12.45 -0.95 0.40
C GLN A 39 11.29 -0.57 -0.53
N VAL A 40 10.21 0.01 0.03
CA VAL A 40 9.12 0.55 -0.80
C VAL A 40 9.67 1.57 -1.78
N LEU A 41 10.46 2.53 -1.29
CA LEU A 41 11.04 3.56 -2.17
C LEU A 41 11.97 2.96 -3.21
N GLU A 42 12.76 1.95 -2.85
CA GLU A 42 13.65 1.27 -3.77
C GLU A 42 12.88 0.59 -4.91
N PHE A 43 11.78 -0.08 -4.59
CA PHE A 43 10.92 -0.70 -5.62
C PHE A 43 10.35 0.35 -6.57
N LEU A 44 9.92 1.49 -6.05
CA LEU A 44 9.33 2.55 -6.87
C LEU A 44 10.33 3.16 -7.86
N GLU A 45 11.62 3.10 -7.53
CA GLU A 45 12.66 3.57 -8.45
C GLU A 45 12.96 2.55 -9.55
N LYS A 46 12.60 1.28 -9.36
CA LYS A 46 12.97 0.21 -10.29
C LYS A 46 11.88 -0.19 -11.26
N GLU A 47 10.62 -0.07 -10.86
CA GLU A 47 9.52 -0.59 -11.68
C GLU A 47 8.22 0.16 -11.37
N PRO A 48 7.29 0.20 -12.34
CA PRO A 48 6.02 0.88 -12.12
C PRO A 48 5.04 0.02 -11.31
N PHE A 49 4.17 0.69 -10.56
CA PHE A 49 3.09 0.07 -9.78
C PHE A 49 1.80 0.83 -10.02
N ASP A 50 0.67 0.18 -9.74
CA ASP A 50 -0.65 0.78 -9.90
C ASP A 50 -1.25 1.22 -8.56
N LEU A 51 -0.79 0.63 -7.46
CA LEU A 51 -1.33 0.90 -6.13
C LEU A 51 -0.35 0.41 -5.07
N ILE A 52 -0.37 1.05 -3.90
CA ILE A 52 0.42 0.63 -2.74
C ILE A 52 -0.51 0.33 -1.57
N LEU A 53 -0.36 -0.87 -0.99
CA LEU A 53 -0.92 -1.20 0.32
C LEU A 53 0.20 -0.98 1.33
N MET A 54 0.02 -0.01 2.23
CA MET A 54 1.10 0.47 3.09
C MET A 54 0.76 0.29 4.57
N ASP A 55 1.42 -0.66 5.23
CA ASP A 55 1.35 -0.73 6.69
C ASP A 55 2.03 0.52 7.25
N ILE A 56 1.36 1.22 8.15
CA ILE A 56 1.97 2.42 8.73
C ILE A 56 3.01 2.09 9.79
N SER A 57 3.00 0.88 10.34
CA SER A 57 3.95 0.44 11.37
C SER A 57 4.96 -0.54 10.77
N MET A 58 6.11 -0.02 10.36
CA MET A 58 7.19 -0.83 9.81
C MET A 58 8.52 -0.38 10.40
N PRO A 59 9.52 -1.29 10.49
CA PRO A 59 10.85 -0.90 10.96
C PRO A 59 11.59 -0.06 9.92
N VAL A 60 12.69 0.54 10.31
CA VAL A 60 13.59 1.35 9.47
C VAL A 60 12.94 2.66 9.03
N MET A 61 11.84 2.59 8.32
CA MET A 61 11.04 3.74 7.89
C MET A 61 9.58 3.32 7.87
N ASP A 62 8.75 3.98 8.67
CA ASP A 62 7.32 3.64 8.75
C ASP A 62 6.54 4.11 7.51
N GLY A 63 5.28 3.68 7.43
CA GLY A 63 4.46 3.97 6.27
C GLY A 63 4.06 5.44 6.14
N VAL A 64 3.97 6.18 7.25
CA VAL A 64 3.65 7.60 7.22
C VAL A 64 4.80 8.39 6.60
N GLU A 65 6.01 8.15 7.07
CA GLU A 65 7.20 8.83 6.54
C GLU A 65 7.43 8.44 5.08
N CYS A 66 7.26 7.14 4.76
CA CYS A 66 7.39 6.66 3.40
C CYS A 66 6.40 7.37 2.46
N THR A 67 5.14 7.49 2.88
CA THR A 67 4.10 8.16 2.08
C THR A 67 4.44 9.62 1.87
N ARG A 68 4.96 10.30 2.90
CA ARG A 68 5.39 11.69 2.77
C ARG A 68 6.45 11.83 1.68
N LEU A 69 7.43 10.92 1.67
CA LEU A 69 8.49 10.94 0.66
C LEU A 69 7.96 10.60 -0.74
N ILE A 70 7.03 9.66 -0.84
CA ILE A 70 6.40 9.33 -2.12
C ILE A 70 5.69 10.57 -2.69
N ARG A 71 4.93 11.27 -1.86
CA ARG A 71 4.19 12.46 -2.31
C ARG A 71 5.10 13.61 -2.73
N SER A 72 6.35 13.61 -2.25
CA SER A 72 7.35 14.60 -2.62
C SER A 72 8.19 14.20 -3.83
N HIS A 73 7.95 13.02 -4.40
CA HIS A 73 8.73 12.52 -5.53
C HIS A 73 8.49 13.39 -6.77
N SER A 74 9.56 13.62 -7.55
CA SER A 74 9.49 14.47 -8.74
C SER A 74 8.70 13.87 -9.90
N ASN A 75 8.64 12.53 -9.96
CA ASN A 75 7.90 11.83 -11.02
C ASN A 75 6.44 11.68 -10.64
N PRO A 76 5.48 12.27 -11.40
CA PRO A 76 4.05 12.14 -11.09
C PRO A 76 3.55 10.70 -11.08
N ALA A 77 4.17 9.80 -11.85
CA ALA A 77 3.80 8.39 -11.84
C ALA A 77 4.06 7.74 -10.47
N VAL A 78 4.93 8.33 -9.65
CA VAL A 78 5.20 7.90 -8.29
C VAL A 78 4.41 8.74 -7.30
N SER A 79 4.51 10.07 -7.40
CA SER A 79 3.92 10.97 -6.41
C SER A 79 2.39 10.92 -6.34
N LYS A 80 1.73 10.45 -7.39
CA LYS A 80 0.27 10.35 -7.46
C LYS A 80 -0.26 8.93 -7.32
N LEU A 81 0.59 7.96 -7.00
CA LEU A 81 0.14 6.57 -6.80
C LEU A 81 -0.93 6.50 -5.71
N PRO A 82 -2.01 5.74 -5.95
CA PRO A 82 -2.94 5.47 -4.87
C PRO A 82 -2.25 4.69 -3.74
N ILE A 83 -2.44 5.14 -2.51
CA ILE A 83 -1.85 4.51 -1.32
C ILE A 83 -2.96 4.26 -0.32
N ILE A 84 -3.14 2.98 0.05
CA ILE A 84 -4.08 2.57 1.08
C ILE A 84 -3.29 2.30 2.34
N ALA A 85 -3.60 3.04 3.42
CA ALA A 85 -2.97 2.81 4.72
C ALA A 85 -3.56 1.56 5.37
N ILE A 86 -2.70 0.75 5.98
CA ILE A 86 -3.12 -0.39 6.78
C ILE A 86 -2.62 -0.14 8.20
N SER A 87 -3.54 -0.13 9.17
CA SER A 87 -3.23 0.27 10.53
C SER A 87 -3.87 -0.64 11.56
N GLY A 88 -3.08 -1.08 12.53
CA GLY A 88 -3.57 -1.77 13.70
C GLY A 88 -4.09 -0.82 14.76
N ASN A 89 -3.78 0.45 14.63
CA ASN A 89 -4.13 1.46 15.64
C ASN A 89 -4.82 2.66 14.99
N ILE A 90 -6.02 2.40 14.48
CA ILE A 90 -6.81 3.38 13.76
C ILE A 90 -7.18 4.60 14.63
N HIS A 91 -7.16 4.43 15.95
CA HIS A 91 -7.54 5.50 16.87
C HIS A 91 -6.55 6.67 16.89
N ASN A 92 -5.34 6.46 16.36
CA ASN A 92 -4.32 7.51 16.30
C ASN A 92 -4.58 8.52 15.18
N TYR A 93 -5.39 8.15 14.18
CA TYR A 93 -5.63 9.03 13.04
C TYR A 93 -7.09 9.00 12.64
N THR A 94 -7.65 10.17 12.35
CA THR A 94 -8.97 10.28 11.74
C THR A 94 -8.87 10.06 10.22
N PRO A 95 -9.99 9.78 9.53
CA PRO A 95 -9.98 9.71 8.07
C PRO A 95 -9.40 10.97 7.41
N GLU A 96 -9.70 12.15 7.97
CA GLU A 96 -9.16 13.40 7.45
C GLU A 96 -7.65 13.49 7.62
N GLU A 97 -7.14 13.03 8.77
CA GLU A 97 -5.71 13.02 9.04
C GLU A 97 -4.99 12.08 8.08
N PHE A 98 -5.56 10.88 7.79
CA PHE A 98 -4.99 9.98 6.79
C PHE A 98 -4.87 10.66 5.43
N ARG A 99 -5.90 11.40 5.01
CA ARG A 99 -5.85 12.12 3.75
C ARG A 99 -4.78 13.20 3.72
N ARG A 100 -4.64 13.94 4.82
CA ARG A 100 -3.59 14.97 4.94
C ARG A 100 -2.20 14.38 4.90
N LEU A 101 -2.04 13.17 5.43
CA LEU A 101 -0.77 12.46 5.38
C LEU A 101 -0.45 11.93 3.98
N GLY A 102 -1.42 11.95 3.07
CA GLY A 102 -1.21 11.55 1.69
C GLY A 102 -1.81 10.20 1.31
N PHE A 103 -2.59 9.57 2.21
CA PHE A 103 -3.26 8.30 1.91
C PHE A 103 -4.59 8.54 1.22
N ASP A 104 -4.94 7.66 0.29
CA ASP A 104 -6.21 7.73 -0.42
C ASP A 104 -7.33 7.00 0.30
N ASP A 105 -6.98 6.02 1.12
CA ASP A 105 -7.93 5.25 1.91
C ASP A 105 -7.18 4.57 3.05
N PHE A 106 -7.91 3.91 3.93
CA PHE A 106 -7.29 3.18 5.03
C PHE A 106 -8.10 1.95 5.40
N ILE A 107 -7.42 0.93 5.92
CA ILE A 107 -8.03 -0.33 6.35
C ILE A 107 -7.46 -0.69 7.71
N GLN A 108 -8.33 -1.07 8.63
CA GLN A 108 -7.94 -1.45 9.99
C GLN A 108 -7.55 -2.92 10.06
N LYS A 109 -6.51 -3.22 10.82
CA LYS A 109 -6.17 -4.59 11.17
C LYS A 109 -7.08 -5.09 12.31
N PRO A 110 -7.38 -6.39 12.41
CA PRO A 110 -6.95 -7.47 11.51
C PRO A 110 -7.62 -7.35 10.15
N LEU A 111 -6.90 -7.74 9.09
CA LEU A 111 -7.36 -7.53 7.73
C LEU A 111 -8.54 -8.44 7.37
N ASP A 112 -9.62 -7.83 6.96
CA ASP A 112 -10.72 -8.49 6.28
C ASP A 112 -10.41 -8.41 4.78
N TYR A 113 -10.05 -9.54 4.17
CA TYR A 113 -9.60 -9.54 2.79
C TYR A 113 -10.71 -9.24 1.78
N ASP A 114 -11.97 -9.49 2.13
CA ASP A 114 -13.08 -9.03 1.29
C ASP A 114 -13.08 -7.51 1.21
N LYS A 115 -12.83 -6.85 2.33
CA LYS A 115 -12.76 -5.39 2.39
C LYS A 115 -11.52 -4.86 1.66
N VAL A 116 -10.38 -5.55 1.81
CA VAL A 116 -9.16 -5.20 1.09
C VAL A 116 -9.41 -5.24 -0.41
N LEU A 117 -9.98 -6.34 -0.91
CA LEU A 117 -10.27 -6.50 -2.34
C LEU A 117 -11.27 -5.47 -2.83
N ALA A 118 -12.33 -5.20 -2.05
CA ALA A 118 -13.32 -4.20 -2.43
C ALA A 118 -12.67 -2.82 -2.58
N THR A 119 -11.81 -2.44 -1.65
CA THR A 119 -11.12 -1.15 -1.67
C THR A 119 -10.15 -1.07 -2.86
N VAL A 120 -9.38 -2.12 -3.10
CA VAL A 120 -8.46 -2.19 -4.23
C VAL A 120 -9.21 -2.05 -5.56
N LYS A 121 -10.29 -2.81 -5.72
CA LYS A 121 -11.09 -2.77 -6.96
C LYS A 121 -11.71 -1.40 -7.18
N LYS A 122 -12.20 -0.76 -6.13
CA LYS A 122 -12.79 0.57 -6.21
C LYS A 122 -11.77 1.59 -6.72
N ILE A 123 -10.54 1.52 -6.22
CA ILE A 123 -9.49 2.48 -6.60
C ILE A 123 -8.95 2.21 -8.00
N LEU A 124 -8.82 0.94 -8.37
CA LEU A 124 -8.23 0.55 -9.65
C LEU A 124 -9.22 0.45 -10.81
N SER A 125 -10.51 0.60 -10.53
CA SER A 125 -11.54 0.54 -11.59
C SER A 125 -11.65 1.84 -12.37
#